data_48b45301772fbb5244eb0b7c67db2be8
#
_entry.id   48b45301772fbb5244eb0b7c67db2be8
#
_cell.length_a   1.000
_cell.length_b   1.000
_cell.length_c   1.000
_cell.angle_alpha   90.00
_cell.angle_beta   90.00
_cell.angle_gamma   90.00
#
_symmetry.space_group_name_H-M   'P 1'
#
loop_
_entity.id
_entity.type
_entity.pdbx_description
1 polymer ?
#
loop_
_entity_poly.entity_id
_entity_poly.type
_entity_poly.pdbx_seq_one_letter_code
_entity_poly.pdbx_strand_id
1 'polypeptide(L)'
;MLNMIIDKILNNRNDLIEGTFCYELFENRIYNNFLFTELIKNIESSLIQKSSLNENDVNALLDFIVWFVMNTMHCIICHNDKNDSYFIENMDMDLWYESHENMLRDVLSTTLKNK
;
A
#
# COMPACT_ATOMS: atom_id res chain seq x y z
N MET A 1 -10.13 10.24 -15.42
CA MET A 1 -9.04 9.23 -15.35
C MET A 1 -8.32 9.29 -14.01
N LEU A 2 -7.71 10.44 -13.68
CA LEU A 2 -6.96 10.56 -12.42
C LEU A 2 -7.87 10.36 -11.19
N ASN A 3 -9.08 10.89 -11.20
CA ASN A 3 -10.03 10.68 -10.09
C ASN A 3 -10.38 9.22 -9.88
N MET A 4 -10.48 8.43 -10.97
CA MET A 4 -10.75 6.99 -10.86
C MET A 4 -9.56 6.24 -10.24
N ILE A 5 -8.33 6.68 -10.55
CA ILE A 5 -7.12 6.10 -9.96
C ILE A 5 -7.09 6.38 -8.45
N ILE A 6 -7.37 7.63 -8.05
CA ILE A 6 -7.43 8.01 -6.63
C ILE A 6 -8.50 7.17 -5.91
N ASP A 7 -9.67 7.00 -6.50
CA ASP A 7 -10.72 6.18 -5.89
C ASP A 7 -10.28 4.73 -5.72
N LYS A 8 -9.58 4.16 -6.71
CA LYS A 8 -9.04 2.80 -6.59
C LYS A 8 -8.03 2.70 -5.45
N ILE A 9 -7.16 3.70 -5.31
CA ILE A 9 -6.18 3.73 -4.21
C ILE A 9 -6.91 3.79 -2.88
N LEU A 10 -7.84 4.72 -2.72
CA LEU A 10 -8.51 4.98 -1.45
C LEU A 10 -9.50 3.87 -1.06
N ASN A 11 -9.97 3.07 -2.02
CA ASN A 11 -10.77 1.89 -1.72
C ASN A 11 -10.02 0.89 -0.83
N ASN A 12 -8.70 0.89 -0.87
CA ASN A 12 -7.89 0.07 0.02
C ASN A 12 -8.03 0.46 1.49
N ARG A 13 -8.42 1.71 1.77
CA ARG A 13 -8.61 2.19 3.15
C ARG A 13 -9.89 1.63 3.77
N ASN A 14 -10.81 1.16 2.95
CA ASN A 14 -12.08 0.61 3.40
C ASN A 14 -11.97 -0.91 3.48
N ASP A 15 -11.94 -1.44 4.70
CA ASP A 15 -11.76 -2.86 4.97
C ASP A 15 -12.98 -3.71 4.60
N LEU A 16 -14.05 -3.10 4.08
CA LEU A 16 -15.23 -3.82 3.60
C LEU A 16 -15.19 -4.06 2.09
N ILE A 17 -14.21 -3.51 1.37
CA ILE A 17 -14.13 -3.64 -0.09
C ILE A 17 -13.20 -4.79 -0.46
N GLU A 18 -13.76 -5.90 -0.90
CA GLU A 18 -13.01 -7.05 -1.39
C GLU A 18 -12.26 -6.72 -2.69
N GLY A 19 -11.21 -7.46 -2.95
CA GLY A 19 -10.44 -7.31 -4.20
C GLY A 19 -9.36 -6.23 -4.14
N THR A 20 -9.20 -5.54 -3.01
CA THR A 20 -8.09 -4.61 -2.83
C THR A 20 -6.92 -5.34 -2.15
N PHE A 21 -5.70 -4.82 -2.36
CA PHE A 21 -4.51 -5.39 -1.71
C PHE A 21 -4.65 -5.36 -0.19
N CYS A 22 -5.07 -4.22 0.36
CA CYS A 22 -5.16 -4.05 1.81
C CYS A 22 -6.24 -4.95 2.42
N TYR A 23 -7.39 -5.11 1.74
CA TYR A 23 -8.40 -6.03 2.21
C TYR A 23 -7.87 -7.46 2.30
N GLU A 24 -7.23 -7.94 1.24
CA GLU A 24 -6.70 -9.30 1.22
C GLU A 24 -5.64 -9.51 2.29
N LEU A 25 -4.72 -8.56 2.46
CA LEU A 25 -3.65 -8.70 3.45
C LEU A 25 -4.19 -8.56 4.88
N PHE A 26 -4.95 -7.52 5.16
CA PHE A 26 -5.34 -7.19 6.54
C PHE A 26 -6.48 -8.06 7.05
N GLU A 27 -7.45 -8.39 6.19
CA GLU A 27 -8.61 -9.18 6.59
C GLU A 27 -8.44 -10.67 6.33
N ASN A 28 -7.84 -11.05 5.20
CA ASN A 28 -7.72 -12.45 4.80
C ASN A 28 -6.32 -13.04 5.00
N ARG A 29 -5.34 -12.20 5.34
CA ARG A 29 -3.94 -12.62 5.52
C ARG A 29 -3.35 -13.27 4.27
N ILE A 30 -3.70 -12.71 3.11
CA ILE A 30 -3.20 -13.14 1.82
C ILE A 30 -2.43 -12.00 1.19
N TYR A 31 -1.18 -12.27 0.76
CA TYR A 31 -0.36 -11.29 0.08
C TYR A 31 -0.49 -11.48 -1.43
N ASN A 32 -1.19 -10.57 -2.09
CA ASN A 32 -1.39 -10.62 -3.53
C ASN A 32 -0.38 -9.72 -4.24
N ASN A 33 0.63 -10.35 -4.87
CA ASN A 33 1.72 -9.64 -5.55
C ASN A 33 1.22 -8.74 -6.67
N PHE A 34 0.25 -9.18 -7.44
CA PHE A 34 -0.31 -8.38 -8.54
C PHE A 34 -0.99 -7.12 -8.01
N LEU A 35 -1.84 -7.27 -7.00
CA LEU A 35 -2.53 -6.13 -6.40
C LEU A 35 -1.55 -5.16 -5.73
N PHE A 36 -0.49 -5.69 -5.13
CA PHE A 36 0.55 -4.85 -4.53
C PHE A 36 1.22 -3.96 -5.60
N THR A 37 1.70 -4.57 -6.69
CA THR A 37 2.39 -3.82 -7.73
C THR A 37 1.48 -2.84 -8.44
N GLU A 38 0.20 -3.21 -8.63
CA GLU A 38 -0.79 -2.30 -9.22
C GLU A 38 -1.03 -1.09 -8.30
N LEU A 39 -1.18 -1.32 -7.00
CA LEU A 39 -1.37 -0.24 -6.03
C LEU A 39 -0.18 0.70 -6.03
N ILE A 40 1.04 0.17 -6.01
CA ILE A 40 2.26 0.98 -6.04
C ILE A 40 2.30 1.84 -7.32
N LYS A 41 2.00 1.25 -8.48
CA LYS A 41 1.98 1.99 -9.74
C LYS A 41 0.96 3.12 -9.72
N ASN A 42 -0.21 2.86 -9.19
CA ASN A 42 -1.27 3.87 -9.09
C ASN A 42 -0.85 5.02 -8.16
N ILE A 43 -0.21 4.71 -7.04
CA ILE A 43 0.32 5.72 -6.12
C ILE A 43 1.38 6.56 -6.80
N GLU A 44 2.35 5.94 -7.46
CA GLU A 44 3.43 6.64 -8.15
C GLU A 44 2.89 7.57 -9.24
N SER A 45 1.96 7.07 -10.05
CA SER A 45 1.32 7.86 -11.10
C SER A 45 0.59 9.07 -10.53
N SER A 46 -0.12 8.89 -9.41
CA SER A 46 -0.86 9.97 -8.76
C SER A 46 0.07 11.02 -8.16
N LEU A 47 1.21 10.60 -7.59
CA LEU A 47 2.20 11.54 -7.05
C LEU A 47 2.83 12.40 -8.15
N ILE A 48 3.11 11.81 -9.32
CA ILE A 48 3.64 12.54 -10.46
C ILE A 48 2.65 13.63 -10.92
N GLN A 49 1.36 13.33 -10.86
CA GLN A 49 0.29 14.23 -11.30
C GLN A 49 -0.34 15.02 -10.16
N LYS A 50 0.33 15.12 -9.03
CA LYS A 50 -0.20 15.73 -7.81
C LYS A 50 -0.71 17.14 -8.02
N SER A 51 -0.04 17.92 -8.87
CA SER A 51 -0.45 19.30 -9.17
C SER A 51 -1.82 19.38 -9.86
N SER A 52 -2.30 18.30 -10.44
CA SER A 52 -3.62 18.22 -11.09
C SER A 52 -4.74 17.84 -10.13
N LEU A 53 -4.40 17.52 -8.88
CA LEU A 53 -5.38 17.14 -7.86
C LEU A 53 -5.77 18.35 -7.01
N ASN A 54 -7.00 18.33 -6.47
CA ASN A 54 -7.38 19.32 -5.47
C ASN A 54 -6.70 19.00 -4.13
N GLU A 55 -6.71 19.98 -3.23
CA GLU A 55 -6.02 19.87 -1.95
C GLU A 55 -6.55 18.70 -1.09
N ASN A 56 -7.87 18.49 -1.11
CA ASN A 56 -8.46 17.40 -0.33
C ASN A 56 -7.98 16.04 -0.83
N ASP A 57 -7.90 15.85 -2.14
CA ASP A 57 -7.44 14.59 -2.72
C ASP A 57 -5.95 14.36 -2.45
N VAL A 58 -5.14 15.43 -2.53
CA VAL A 58 -3.71 15.34 -2.18
C VAL A 58 -3.55 14.91 -0.73
N ASN A 59 -4.27 15.56 0.18
CA ASN A 59 -4.18 15.23 1.60
C ASN A 59 -4.63 13.79 1.88
N ALA A 60 -5.72 13.35 1.24
CA ALA A 60 -6.20 11.98 1.39
C ALA A 60 -5.19 10.97 0.86
N LEU A 61 -4.56 11.27 -0.28
CA LEU A 61 -3.53 10.41 -0.87
C LEU A 61 -2.31 10.28 0.05
N LEU A 62 -1.80 11.41 0.54
CA LEU A 62 -0.62 11.40 1.42
C LEU A 62 -0.90 10.68 2.73
N ASP A 63 -2.06 10.90 3.32
CA ASP A 63 -2.48 10.20 4.53
C ASP A 63 -2.60 8.69 4.28
N PHE A 64 -3.19 8.31 3.15
CA PHE A 64 -3.30 6.90 2.78
C PHE A 64 -1.93 6.24 2.67
N ILE A 65 -0.96 6.91 2.02
CA ILE A 65 0.37 6.33 1.80
C ILE A 65 1.04 6.01 3.14
N VAL A 66 1.00 6.94 4.09
CA VAL A 66 1.58 6.71 5.41
C VAL A 66 0.89 5.53 6.10
N TRP A 67 -0.44 5.51 6.11
CA TRP A 67 -1.22 4.43 6.71
C TRP A 67 -0.90 3.08 6.06
N PHE A 68 -0.87 3.03 4.73
CA PHE A 68 -0.60 1.82 3.97
C PHE A 68 0.80 1.26 4.26
N VAL A 69 1.83 2.12 4.21
CA VAL A 69 3.20 1.68 4.46
C VAL A 69 3.34 1.15 5.88
N MET A 70 2.84 1.89 6.87
CA MET A 70 2.98 1.49 8.27
C MET A 70 2.25 0.17 8.56
N ASN A 71 1.04 0.01 8.07
CA ASN A 71 0.26 -1.21 8.34
C ASN A 71 0.82 -2.41 7.59
N THR A 72 1.29 -2.23 6.36
CA THR A 72 1.91 -3.32 5.60
C THR A 72 3.20 -3.78 6.29
N MET A 73 4.05 -2.86 6.71
CA MET A 73 5.28 -3.20 7.44
C MET A 73 4.96 -3.91 8.74
N HIS A 74 3.94 -3.47 9.46
CA HIS A 74 3.52 -4.13 10.69
C HIS A 74 3.13 -5.58 10.45
N CYS A 75 2.37 -5.85 9.38
CA CYS A 75 1.98 -7.22 9.02
C CYS A 75 3.21 -8.09 8.74
N ILE A 76 4.20 -7.56 8.03
CA ILE A 76 5.43 -8.30 7.72
C ILE A 76 6.21 -8.60 9.00
N ILE A 77 6.31 -7.65 9.91
CA ILE A 77 6.98 -7.84 11.21
C ILE A 77 6.28 -8.94 12.00
N CYS A 78 4.95 -8.91 12.09
CA CYS A 78 4.19 -9.93 12.80
C CYS A 78 4.34 -11.31 12.16
N HIS A 79 4.35 -11.36 10.83
CA HIS A 79 4.52 -12.62 10.09
C HIS A 79 5.86 -13.29 10.43
N ASN A 80 6.91 -12.51 10.65
CA ASN A 80 8.25 -13.02 10.95
C ASN A 80 8.51 -13.21 12.45
N ASP A 81 7.58 -12.82 13.31
CA ASP A 81 7.74 -12.96 14.75
C ASP A 81 7.26 -14.36 15.19
N LYS A 82 8.18 -15.16 15.70
CA LYS A 82 7.89 -16.53 16.15
C LYS A 82 6.88 -16.59 17.30
N ASN A 83 6.75 -15.52 18.05
CA ASN A 83 5.85 -15.45 19.20
C ASN A 83 4.47 -14.90 18.83
N ASP A 84 4.29 -14.47 17.59
CA ASP A 84 3.02 -13.94 17.10
C ASP A 84 2.28 -15.03 16.32
N SER A 85 0.98 -15.16 16.56
CA SER A 85 0.13 -16.11 15.83
C SER A 85 -0.24 -15.63 14.43
N TYR A 86 0.07 -14.38 14.09
CA TYR A 86 -0.24 -13.83 12.77
C TYR A 86 0.65 -14.48 11.71
N PHE A 87 0.02 -14.91 10.60
CA PHE A 87 0.72 -15.58 9.52
C PHE A 87 0.08 -15.21 8.19
N ILE A 88 0.91 -14.81 7.22
CA ILE A 88 0.47 -14.50 5.85
C ILE A 88 0.67 -15.77 5.00
N GLU A 89 -0.42 -16.33 4.46
CA GLU A 89 -0.41 -17.66 3.87
C GLU A 89 0.51 -17.83 2.67
N ASN A 90 0.59 -16.83 1.80
CA ASN A 90 1.33 -16.95 0.54
C ASN A 90 2.48 -15.95 0.45
N MET A 91 3.10 -15.61 1.57
CA MET A 91 4.17 -14.63 1.60
C MET A 91 5.47 -15.20 1.04
N ASP A 92 6.02 -14.52 0.04
CA ASP A 92 7.35 -14.80 -0.49
C ASP A 92 8.32 -13.77 0.09
N MET A 93 9.05 -14.15 1.14
CA MET A 93 9.96 -13.24 1.82
C MET A 93 11.17 -12.87 0.96
N ASP A 94 11.58 -13.72 0.04
CA ASP A 94 12.67 -13.38 -0.87
C ASP A 94 12.25 -12.26 -1.81
N LEU A 95 11.06 -12.34 -2.40
CA LEU A 95 10.52 -11.28 -3.23
C LEU A 95 10.32 -9.98 -2.44
N TRP A 96 9.88 -10.10 -1.19
CA TRP A 96 9.75 -8.94 -0.31
C TRP A 96 11.08 -8.22 -0.13
N TYR A 97 12.13 -8.94 0.27
CA TYR A 97 13.44 -8.35 0.51
C TYR A 97 14.11 -7.85 -0.77
N GLU A 98 13.91 -8.54 -1.89
CA GLU A 98 14.54 -8.19 -3.15
C GLU A 98 13.90 -6.97 -3.84
N SER A 99 12.60 -6.78 -3.65
CA SER A 99 11.84 -5.83 -4.46
C SER A 99 10.81 -5.03 -3.69
N HIS A 100 9.83 -5.68 -3.06
CA HIS A 100 8.64 -5.02 -2.55
C HIS A 100 8.94 -4.06 -1.38
N GLU A 101 9.86 -4.42 -0.50
CA GLU A 101 10.26 -3.55 0.61
C GLU A 101 10.81 -2.23 0.08
N ASN A 102 11.64 -2.29 -0.96
CA ASN A 102 12.21 -1.09 -1.58
C ASN A 102 11.13 -0.26 -2.27
N MET A 103 10.12 -0.88 -2.89
CA MET A 103 9.00 -0.16 -3.48
C MET A 103 8.25 0.65 -2.43
N LEU A 104 7.97 0.06 -1.27
CA LEU A 104 7.32 0.76 -0.16
C LEU A 104 8.17 1.93 0.34
N ARG A 105 9.47 1.69 0.53
CA ARG A 105 10.38 2.73 1.00
C ARG A 105 10.45 3.89 0.03
N ASP A 106 10.51 3.61 -1.28
CA ASP A 106 10.59 4.65 -2.30
C ASP A 106 9.32 5.49 -2.34
N VAL A 107 8.16 4.86 -2.23
CA VAL A 107 6.88 5.57 -2.17
C VAL A 107 6.83 6.49 -0.94
N LEU A 108 7.21 5.99 0.22
CA LEU A 108 7.22 6.78 1.45
C LEU A 108 8.22 7.93 1.36
N SER A 109 9.42 7.67 0.84
CA SER A 109 10.45 8.69 0.67
C SER A 109 9.98 9.81 -0.26
N THR A 110 9.36 9.46 -1.38
CA THR A 110 8.80 10.43 -2.31
C THR A 110 7.71 11.26 -1.64
N THR A 111 6.84 10.63 -0.85
CA THR A 111 5.78 11.31 -0.11
C THR A 111 6.35 12.33 0.87
N LEU A 112 7.39 11.96 1.62
CA LEU A 112 8.02 12.85 2.59
C LEU A 112 8.70 14.06 1.92
N LYS A 113 9.29 13.85 0.75
CA LYS A 113 9.95 14.92 0.00
C LYS A 113 8.97 15.92 -0.63
N ASN A 114 7.73 15.48 -0.87
CA ASN A 114 6.71 16.27 -1.54
C ASN A 114 5.73 16.96 -0.57
N LYS A 115 6.04 16.98 0.68
CA LYS A 115 5.20 17.62 1.70
C LYS A 115 5.23 19.14 1.60
#